data_2bf4a32ae923f387dcd04559f5dfb3e3
#
_entry.id   2bf4a32ae923f387dcd04559f5dfb3e3
#
_cell.length_a   1.000
_cell.length_b   1.000
_cell.length_c   1.000
_cell.angle_alpha   90.00
_cell.angle_beta   90.00
_cell.angle_gamma   90.00
#
_symmetry.space_group_name_H-M   'P 1'
#
loop_
_entity.id
_entity.type
_entity.pdbx_description
1 polymer ?
#
loop_
_entity_poly.entity_id
_entity_poly.type
_entity_poly.pdbx_seq_one_letter_code
_entity_poly.pdbx_strand_id
1 'polypeptide(L)' 'KNLRVSKLRIFGKNRNVAKMTLTDADGVWKDAVFFGEVDEFAEFVSVHDTISVTYYPEINEYQGRRTLQIVIRNYC' A
#
# COMPACT_ATOMS: atom_id res chain seq x y z
N LYS A 1 11.81 -4.37 4.58
CA LYS A 1 12.03 -2.96 4.77
C LYS A 1 10.88 -2.36 5.54
N ASN A 2 11.18 -1.66 6.62
CA ASN A 2 10.14 -1.11 7.50
C ASN A 2 9.57 0.18 6.93
N LEU A 3 8.26 0.21 6.76
CA LEU A 3 7.57 1.36 6.20
C LEU A 3 6.41 1.73 7.12
N ARG A 4 6.13 3.02 7.20
CA ARG A 4 5.01 3.53 7.97
C ARG A 4 3.84 3.78 7.03
N VAL A 5 2.66 3.32 7.43
CA VAL A 5 1.44 3.58 6.66
C VAL A 5 0.83 4.89 7.14
N SER A 6 0.80 5.88 6.25
CA SER A 6 0.29 7.21 6.59
C SER A 6 -1.20 7.33 6.34
N LYS A 7 -1.68 6.75 5.24
CA LYS A 7 -3.11 6.78 4.88
C LYS A 7 -3.50 5.43 4.35
N LEU A 8 -4.70 5.02 4.65
CA LEU A 8 -5.23 3.74 4.18
C LEU A 8 -6.68 3.92 3.78
N ARG A 9 -7.03 3.49 2.56
CA ARG A 9 -8.39 3.48 2.07
C ARG A 9 -8.69 2.15 1.42
N ILE A 10 -9.90 1.67 1.60
CA ILE A 10 -10.35 0.40 1.04
C ILE A 10 -11.36 0.70 -0.06
N PHE A 11 -11.15 0.09 -1.22
CA PHE A 11 -11.97 0.28 -2.41
C PHE A 11 -12.45 -1.06 -2.96
N GLY A 12 -13.31 -0.97 -3.97
CA GLY A 12 -13.79 -2.13 -4.70
C GLY A 12 -15.14 -2.60 -4.20
N LYS A 13 -15.89 -3.28 -5.07
CA LYS A 13 -17.21 -3.80 -4.72
C LYS A 13 -17.14 -4.78 -3.55
N ASN A 14 -16.10 -5.58 -3.52
CA ASN A 14 -15.93 -6.61 -2.49
C ASN A 14 -14.91 -6.18 -1.43
N ARG A 15 -14.52 -4.90 -1.43
CA ARG A 15 -13.52 -4.39 -0.50
C ARG A 15 -12.24 -5.21 -0.55
N ASN A 16 -11.76 -5.43 -1.76
CA ASN A 16 -10.57 -6.26 -1.99
C ASN A 16 -9.36 -5.47 -2.46
N VAL A 17 -9.43 -4.16 -2.41
CA VAL A 17 -8.32 -3.29 -2.80
C VAL A 17 -8.08 -2.28 -1.69
N ALA A 18 -6.85 -2.20 -1.21
CA ALA A 18 -6.43 -1.19 -0.25
C ALA A 18 -5.41 -0.28 -0.90
N LYS A 19 -5.64 1.02 -0.85
CA LYS A 19 -4.68 2.02 -1.30
C LYS A 19 -4.13 2.74 -0.09
N MET A 20 -2.83 2.97 -0.11
CA MET A 20 -2.18 3.58 1.05
C MET A 20 -0.98 4.40 0.62
N THR A 21 -0.56 5.28 1.52
CA THR A 21 0.69 6.02 1.36
C THR A 21 1.68 5.47 2.37
N LEU A 22 2.83 5.03 1.87
CA LEU A 22 3.90 4.52 2.70
C LEU A 22 4.99 5.56 2.81
N THR A 23 5.56 5.67 3.99
CA THR A 23 6.68 6.59 4.24
C THR A 23 7.84 5.78 4.78
N ASP A 24 9.02 5.96 4.19
CA ASP A 24 10.22 5.28 4.68
C ASP A 24 10.94 6.12 5.73
N ALA A 25 12.09 5.62 6.19
CA ALA A 25 12.86 6.29 7.24
C ALA A 25 13.39 7.66 6.81
N ASP A 26 13.52 7.87 5.51
CA ASP A 26 14.01 9.14 4.97
C ASP A 26 12.89 10.15 4.73
N GLY A 27 11.65 9.76 5.02
CA GLY A 27 10.50 10.62 4.82
C GLY A 27 10.00 10.66 3.39
N VAL A 28 10.43 9.72 2.56
CA VAL A 28 9.97 9.64 1.17
C VAL A 28 8.63 8.93 1.12
N TRP A 29 7.68 9.53 0.42
CA TRP A 29 6.34 8.99 0.29
C TRP A 29 6.24 8.12 -0.96
N LYS A 30 5.52 7.02 -0.83
CA LYS A 30 5.24 6.13 -1.96
C LYS A 30 3.79 5.70 -1.90
N ASP A 31 3.12 5.76 -3.05
CA ASP A 31 1.77 5.24 -3.15
C ASP A 31 1.83 3.73 -3.34
N ALA A 32 1.01 3.02 -2.59
CA ALA A 32 1.01 1.56 -2.63
C ALA A 32 -0.42 1.04 -2.71
N VAL A 33 -0.58 -0.14 -3.28
CA VAL A 33 -1.86 -0.84 -3.32
C VAL A 33 -1.66 -2.27 -2.83
N PHE A 34 -2.69 -2.80 -2.20
CA PHE A 34 -2.72 -4.19 -1.77
C PHE A 34 -4.02 -4.81 -2.26
N PHE A 35 -3.93 -5.97 -2.89
CA PHE A 35 -5.09 -6.71 -3.37
C PHE A 35 -5.28 -7.97 -2.55
N GLY A 36 -6.52 -8.27 -2.19
CA GLY A 36 -6.83 -9.50 -1.48
C GLY A 36 -7.54 -9.26 -0.16
N GLU A 37 -7.05 -9.84 0.91
CA GLU A 37 -7.67 -9.77 2.23
C GLU A 37 -7.39 -8.43 2.91
N VAL A 38 -8.05 -7.38 2.42
CA VAL A 38 -7.75 -6.03 2.89
C VAL A 38 -8.22 -5.77 4.31
N ASP A 39 -9.30 -6.42 4.75
CA ASP A 39 -9.77 -6.24 6.12
C ASP A 39 -8.75 -6.78 7.12
N GLU A 40 -8.14 -7.91 6.81
CA GLU A 40 -7.08 -8.48 7.62
C GLU A 40 -5.85 -7.59 7.61
N PHE A 41 -5.51 -7.07 6.43
CA PHE A 41 -4.38 -6.16 6.30
C PHE A 41 -4.61 -4.87 7.10
N ALA A 42 -5.81 -4.31 7.03
CA ALA A 42 -6.13 -3.09 7.76
C ALA A 42 -6.05 -3.31 9.27
N GLU A 43 -6.50 -4.46 9.75
CA GLU A 43 -6.39 -4.80 11.16
C GLU A 43 -4.94 -4.93 11.59
N PHE A 44 -4.12 -5.56 10.77
CA PHE A 44 -2.69 -5.68 11.04
C PHE A 44 -2.03 -4.30 11.13
N VAL A 45 -2.34 -3.40 10.19
CA VAL A 45 -1.76 -2.06 10.16
C VAL A 45 -2.21 -1.23 11.35
N SER A 46 -3.43 -1.46 11.84
CA SER A 46 -3.97 -0.66 12.95
C SER A 46 -3.23 -0.89 14.26
N VAL A 47 -2.56 -2.03 14.43
CA VAL A 47 -1.83 -2.36 15.65
C VAL A 47 -0.32 -2.25 15.50
N HIS A 48 0.16 -1.92 14.31
CA HIS A 48 1.60 -1.78 14.05
C HIS A 48 1.89 -0.41 13.45
N ASP A 49 2.84 0.30 14.02
CA ASP A 49 3.24 1.62 13.49
C ASP A 49 4.01 1.49 12.19
N THR A 50 4.80 0.44 12.08
CA THR A 50 5.56 0.16 10.86
C THR A 50 5.36 -1.29 10.46
N ILE A 51 5.46 -1.54 9.17
CA ILE A 51 5.32 -2.88 8.62
C ILE A 51 6.45 -3.15 7.64
N SER A 52 6.75 -4.43 7.48
CA SER A 52 7.65 -4.89 6.43
C SER A 52 6.83 -5.42 5.28
N VAL A 53 7.16 -5.01 4.06
CA VAL A 53 6.41 -5.44 2.90
C VAL A 53 7.34 -5.96 1.83
N THR A 54 6.85 -6.94 1.09
CA THR A 54 7.44 -7.39 -0.15
C THR A 54 6.59 -6.83 -1.27
N TYR A 55 7.19 -6.12 -2.19
CA TYR A 55 6.45 -5.41 -3.21
C TYR A 55 7.20 -5.42 -4.53
N TYR A 56 6.50 -5.02 -5.58
CA TYR A 56 7.12 -4.73 -6.87
C TYR A 56 6.56 -3.42 -7.41
N PRO A 57 7.34 -2.69 -8.19
CA PRO A 57 6.86 -1.44 -8.79
C PRO A 57 6.00 -1.73 -10.00
N GLU A 58 4.99 -0.89 -10.21
CA GLU A 58 4.12 -0.98 -11.36
C GLU A 58 3.87 0.43 -11.89
N ILE A 59 3.91 0.57 -13.21
CA ILE A 59 3.60 1.84 -13.84
C ILE A 59 2.11 1.87 -14.13
N ASN A 60 1.44 2.85 -13.55
CA ASN A 60 0.02 3.06 -13.78
C ASN A 60 -0.13 4.19 -14.78
N GLU A 61 -0.77 3.92 -15.92
CA GLU A 61 -0.99 4.92 -16.95
C GLU A 61 -2.48 5.21 -17.04
N TYR A 62 -2.81 6.48 -16.86
CA TYR A 62 -4.20 6.91 -16.85
C TYR A 62 -4.30 8.32 -17.43
N GLN A 63 -5.10 8.48 -18.48
CA GLN A 63 -5.31 9.75 -19.16
C GLN A 63 -4.01 10.43 -19.58
N GLY A 64 -3.08 9.64 -20.12
CA GLY A 64 -1.81 10.16 -20.60
C GLY A 64 -0.78 10.43 -19.50
N ARG A 65 -1.10 10.12 -18.26
CA ARG A 65 -0.17 10.29 -17.15
C ARG A 65 0.36 8.94 -16.70
N ARG A 66 1.65 8.93 -16.43
CA ARG A 66 2.31 7.76 -15.87
C ARG A 66 2.69 8.03 -14.44
N THR A 67 2.24 7.16 -13.54
CA THR A 67 2.60 7.24 -12.14
C THR A 67 3.18 5.91 -11.70
N LEU A 68 4.21 5.97 -10.87
CA LEU A 68 4.80 4.77 -10.30
C LEU A 68 4.07 4.46 -8.99
N GLN A 69 3.60 3.23 -8.87
CA GLN A 69 2.99 2.76 -7.63
C GLN A 69 3.61 1.44 -7.23
N ILE A 70 3.52 1.14 -5.94
CA ILE A 70 4.03 -0.09 -5.38
C ILE A 70 2.86 -1.05 -5.19
N VAL A 71 3.00 -2.28 -5.67
CA VAL A 71 2.02 -3.33 -5.42
C VAL A 71 2.56 -4.24 -4.34
N ILE A 72 1.88 -4.28 -3.20
CA ILE A 72 2.32 -5.08 -2.07
C ILE A 72 1.94 -6.53 -2.31
N ARG A 73 2.91 -7.42 -2.20
CA ARG A 73 2.68 -8.87 -2.35
C ARG A 73 2.50 -9.54 -1.01
N ASN A 74 3.35 -9.22 -0.06
CA ASN A 74 3.29 -9.79 1.29
C ASN A 74 3.64 -8.72 2.30
N TYR A 75 3.19 -8.92 3.53
CA TYR A 75 3.48 -8.02 4.63
C TYR A 75 3.67 -8.81 5.91
N CYS A 76 4.38 -8.22 6.84
CA CYS A 76 4.53 -8.81 8.18
C CYS A 76 4.92 -7.77 9.22
#